data_4dc4a5978f9afe6fc28165e855d48368
#
_entry.id   4dc4a5978f9afe6fc28165e855d48368
#
_cell.length_a   1.000
_cell.length_b   1.000
_cell.length_c   1.000
_cell.angle_alpha   90.00
_cell.angle_beta   90.00
_cell.angle_gamma   90.00
#
_symmetry.space_group_name_H-M   'P 1'
#
loop_
_entity.id
_entity.type
_entity.pdbx_description
1 polymer ?
#
loop_
_entity_poly.entity_id
_entity_poly.type
_entity_poly.pdbx_seq_one_letter_code
_entity_poly.pdbx_strand_id
1 'polypeptide(L)'
;MNKQALAFLTLFSLVLKLSVYYVTLPSDVTAVVSEETQETSEDAADTSASNQEDTSARLQDTIAQTLNEKINAAKAVMADAESSESDKQDALATIEKLEQVKEQQQQIQTKVQELGYENAVEISDGTCRITLYNCEENKDTVNQVMNAAYGVVKENYLLEVTFKTS
;
A
#
# COMPACT_ATOMS: atom_id res chain seq x y z
N MET A 1 -20.17 -0.72 -35.65
CA MET A 1 -19.55 -0.17 -34.44
C MET A 1 -20.65 0.00 -33.40
N ASN A 2 -20.56 -0.73 -32.31
CA ASN A 2 -21.59 -0.76 -31.28
C ASN A 2 -21.57 0.57 -30.48
N LYS A 3 -22.70 1.29 -30.51
CA LYS A 3 -22.86 2.56 -29.80
C LYS A 3 -22.59 2.44 -28.29
N GLN A 4 -22.79 1.24 -27.73
CA GLN A 4 -22.47 0.93 -26.34
C GLN A 4 -20.96 0.87 -26.07
N ALA A 5 -20.17 0.34 -27.01
CA ALA A 5 -18.70 0.30 -26.88
C ALA A 5 -18.07 1.71 -26.91
N LEU A 6 -18.65 2.61 -27.71
CA LEU A 6 -18.22 4.03 -27.74
C LEU A 6 -18.53 4.76 -26.43
N ALA A 7 -19.71 4.51 -25.85
CA ALA A 7 -20.10 5.10 -24.56
C ALA A 7 -19.20 4.58 -23.42
N PHE A 8 -18.82 3.29 -23.46
CA PHE A 8 -17.93 2.68 -22.46
C PHE A 8 -16.51 3.27 -22.57
N LEU A 9 -16.00 3.45 -23.79
CA LEU A 9 -14.67 3.99 -24.05
C LEU A 9 -14.55 5.46 -23.64
N THR A 10 -15.61 6.26 -23.81
CA THR A 10 -15.66 7.66 -23.35
C THR A 10 -15.74 7.76 -21.84
N LEU A 11 -16.51 6.88 -21.18
CA LEU A 11 -16.64 6.85 -19.72
C LEU A 11 -15.34 6.37 -19.07
N PHE A 12 -14.67 5.39 -19.66
CA PHE A 12 -13.37 4.89 -19.21
C PHE A 12 -12.26 5.94 -19.34
N SER A 13 -12.25 6.69 -20.46
CA SER A 13 -11.32 7.81 -20.66
C SER A 13 -11.53 8.94 -19.65
N LEU A 14 -12.78 9.18 -19.24
CA LEU A 14 -13.15 10.22 -18.27
C LEU A 14 -12.71 9.81 -16.85
N VAL A 15 -12.88 8.54 -16.49
CA VAL A 15 -12.43 7.99 -15.20
C VAL A 15 -10.91 8.02 -15.10
N LEU A 16 -10.18 7.67 -16.17
CA LEU A 16 -8.71 7.75 -16.20
C LEU A 16 -8.22 9.20 -16.04
N LYS A 17 -8.87 10.17 -16.67
CA LYS A 17 -8.52 11.60 -16.53
C LYS A 17 -8.79 12.11 -15.11
N LEU A 18 -9.89 11.71 -14.49
CA LEU A 18 -10.18 12.06 -13.10
C LEU A 18 -9.19 11.42 -12.13
N SER A 19 -8.78 10.17 -12.35
CA SER A 19 -7.79 9.47 -11.52
C SER A 19 -6.43 10.17 -11.57
N VAL A 20 -5.97 10.60 -12.75
CA VAL A 20 -4.71 11.34 -12.90
C VAL A 20 -4.80 12.72 -12.24
N TYR A 21 -5.97 13.38 -12.30
CA TYR A 21 -6.18 14.69 -11.70
C TYR A 21 -6.10 14.63 -10.16
N TYR A 22 -6.63 13.56 -9.54
CA TYR A 22 -6.56 13.39 -8.08
C TYR A 22 -5.15 13.04 -7.59
N VAL A 23 -4.32 12.40 -8.41
CA VAL A 23 -2.94 12.04 -8.04
C VAL A 23 -1.98 13.23 -8.16
N THR A 24 -2.31 14.24 -8.99
CA THR A 24 -1.45 15.40 -9.23
C THR A 24 -1.80 16.65 -8.42
N LEU A 25 -2.82 16.60 -7.55
CA LEU A 25 -3.10 17.70 -6.64
C LEU A 25 -2.06 17.73 -5.52
N PRO A 26 -1.20 18.75 -5.45
CA PRO A 26 -0.41 18.98 -4.26
C PRO A 26 -1.36 19.29 -3.10
N SER A 27 -1.09 18.68 -1.94
CA SER A 27 -1.88 18.82 -0.72
C SER A 27 -1.68 20.22 -0.11
N ASP A 28 -2.22 21.24 -0.76
CA ASP A 28 -2.21 22.60 -0.25
C ASP A 28 -3.35 23.43 -0.85
N VAL A 29 -4.58 23.14 -0.44
CA VAL A 29 -5.63 24.17 -0.44
C VAL A 29 -6.59 23.90 0.72
N THR A 30 -6.25 24.38 1.89
CA THR A 30 -7.23 24.82 2.88
C THR A 30 -7.79 26.16 2.43
N ALA A 31 -8.98 26.21 1.97
CA ALA A 31 -9.77 27.42 1.86
C ALA A 31 -11.08 27.23 2.60
N VAL A 32 -11.08 27.67 3.83
CA VAL A 32 -11.97 28.55 4.56
C VAL A 32 -13.26 28.95 3.79
N VAL A 33 -14.40 28.53 4.29
CA VAL A 33 -15.58 29.37 4.40
C VAL A 33 -16.23 29.11 5.74
N SER A 34 -16.21 30.15 6.56
CA SER A 34 -16.98 30.32 7.79
C SER A 34 -18.45 30.58 7.46
N GLU A 35 -19.32 30.13 8.34
CA GLU A 35 -20.35 30.86 9.10
C GLU A 35 -21.35 29.88 9.69
N GLU A 36 -21.28 29.81 10.95
CA GLU A 36 -22.12 30.23 12.08
C GLU A 36 -23.42 29.44 12.28
N THR A 37 -23.58 28.77 13.41
CA THR A 37 -24.38 29.10 14.59
C THR A 37 -24.42 27.92 15.58
N GLN A 38 -23.90 28.14 16.79
CA GLN A 38 -24.29 27.75 18.17
C GLN A 38 -25.36 26.64 18.33
N GLU A 39 -25.31 25.72 19.26
CA GLU A 39 -24.99 25.71 20.72
C GLU A 39 -24.91 24.27 21.28
N THR A 40 -23.94 24.09 22.19
CA THR A 40 -23.98 23.41 23.51
C THR A 40 -24.35 21.93 23.64
N SER A 41 -23.41 21.09 23.98
CA SER A 41 -23.21 20.46 25.31
C SER A 41 -22.07 19.45 25.32
N GLU A 42 -21.19 19.66 26.26
CA GLU A 42 -20.21 18.82 26.92
C GLU A 42 -20.36 17.29 26.75
N ASP A 43 -19.31 16.61 26.25
CA ASP A 43 -18.57 15.66 27.07
C ASP A 43 -17.18 15.43 26.47
N ALA A 44 -16.19 15.41 27.34
CA ALA A 44 -14.79 15.34 27.03
C ALA A 44 -14.41 13.95 26.49
N ALA A 45 -13.90 13.91 25.27
CA ALA A 45 -12.99 12.88 24.83
C ALA A 45 -11.87 13.55 24.04
N ASP A 46 -10.74 13.57 24.67
CA ASP A 46 -9.41 13.92 24.24
C ASP A 46 -9.16 13.58 22.76
N THR A 47 -9.36 14.56 21.88
CA THR A 47 -8.86 14.47 20.51
C THR A 47 -7.58 15.28 20.45
N SER A 48 -6.54 14.70 21.01
CA SER A 48 -5.19 15.05 20.62
C SER A 48 -5.10 14.94 19.10
N ALA A 49 -5.05 16.09 18.44
CA ALA A 49 -4.53 16.19 17.09
C ALA A 49 -3.05 15.78 17.17
N SER A 50 -2.77 14.48 17.14
CA SER A 50 -1.43 13.97 17.03
C SER A 50 -0.93 14.36 15.64
N ASN A 51 0.16 15.10 15.61
CA ASN A 51 1.06 15.14 14.47
C ASN A 51 1.17 13.71 13.94
N GLN A 52 0.80 13.52 12.69
CA GLN A 52 0.77 12.19 12.09
C GLN A 52 2.22 11.80 11.80
N GLU A 53 2.91 11.32 12.84
CA GLU A 53 4.21 10.70 12.69
C GLU A 53 4.09 9.55 11.68
N ASP A 54 4.99 9.55 10.71
CA ASP A 54 5.10 8.54 9.67
C ASP A 54 5.67 7.25 10.32
N THR A 55 4.80 6.53 11.03
CA THR A 55 5.18 5.34 11.77
C THR A 55 5.22 4.11 10.87
N SER A 56 6.04 3.11 11.25
CA SER A 56 6.13 1.83 10.56
C SER A 56 4.77 1.15 10.42
N ALA A 57 3.91 1.24 11.44
CA ALA A 57 2.58 0.67 11.44
C ALA A 57 1.69 1.28 10.35
N ARG A 58 1.70 2.61 10.19
CA ARG A 58 0.91 3.29 9.14
C ARG A 58 1.37 2.93 7.74
N LEU A 59 2.69 2.91 7.52
CA LEU A 59 3.22 2.49 6.23
C LEU A 59 2.83 1.04 5.94
N GLN A 60 2.97 0.15 6.92
CA GLN A 60 2.59 -1.26 6.78
C GLN A 60 1.09 -1.43 6.50
N ASP A 61 0.22 -0.67 7.17
CA ASP A 61 -1.22 -0.68 6.93
C ASP A 61 -1.55 -0.22 5.50
N THR A 62 -0.89 0.83 5.03
CA THR A 62 -1.08 1.32 3.64
C THR A 62 -0.65 0.28 2.62
N ILE A 63 0.49 -0.38 2.83
CA ILE A 63 0.98 -1.47 1.97
C ILE A 63 -0.02 -2.63 1.97
N ALA A 64 -0.51 -3.03 3.15
CA ALA A 64 -1.48 -4.12 3.29
C ALA A 64 -2.82 -3.79 2.62
N GLN A 65 -3.30 -2.56 2.74
CA GLN A 65 -4.52 -2.10 2.06
C GLN A 65 -4.35 -2.16 0.53
N THR A 66 -3.28 -1.59 -0.01
CA THR A 66 -2.99 -1.63 -1.44
C THR A 66 -2.93 -3.05 -1.98
N LEU A 67 -2.31 -3.97 -1.24
CA LEU A 67 -2.22 -5.37 -1.62
C LEU A 67 -3.60 -6.06 -1.61
N ASN A 68 -4.40 -5.81 -0.57
CA ASN A 68 -5.76 -6.34 -0.47
C ASN A 68 -6.68 -5.78 -1.57
N GLU A 69 -6.55 -4.52 -1.95
CA GLU A 69 -7.30 -3.92 -3.07
C GLU A 69 -6.97 -4.62 -4.39
N LYS A 70 -5.69 -4.89 -4.66
CA LYS A 70 -5.26 -5.64 -5.86
C LYS A 70 -5.83 -7.07 -5.87
N ILE A 71 -5.81 -7.76 -4.73
CA ILE A 71 -6.40 -9.09 -4.59
C ILE A 71 -7.91 -9.05 -4.83
N ASN A 72 -8.60 -8.06 -4.25
CA ASN A 72 -10.05 -7.91 -4.43
C ASN A 72 -10.42 -7.57 -5.88
N ALA A 73 -9.63 -6.74 -6.57
CA ALA A 73 -9.81 -6.46 -7.98
C ALA A 73 -9.68 -7.73 -8.84
N ALA A 74 -8.68 -8.56 -8.58
CA ALA A 74 -8.51 -9.84 -9.28
C ALA A 74 -9.67 -10.83 -8.95
N LYS A 75 -10.13 -10.87 -7.70
CA LYS A 75 -11.31 -11.68 -7.32
C LYS A 75 -12.59 -11.20 -8.00
N ALA A 76 -12.75 -9.90 -8.24
CA ALA A 76 -13.88 -9.37 -8.98
C ALA A 76 -13.90 -9.87 -10.44
N VAL A 77 -12.73 -9.91 -11.10
CA VAL A 77 -12.61 -10.49 -12.46
C VAL A 77 -12.99 -11.95 -12.48
N MET A 78 -12.61 -12.72 -11.47
CA MET A 78 -13.01 -14.14 -11.36
C MET A 78 -14.51 -14.33 -11.16
N ALA A 79 -15.16 -13.42 -10.43
CA ALA A 79 -16.60 -13.49 -10.15
C ALA A 79 -17.47 -12.97 -11.29
N ASP A 80 -16.89 -12.23 -12.22
CA ASP A 80 -17.61 -11.64 -13.35
C ASP A 80 -18.00 -12.74 -14.38
N ALA A 81 -19.28 -12.81 -14.67
CA ALA A 81 -19.82 -13.76 -15.66
C ALA A 81 -19.43 -13.41 -17.11
N GLU A 82 -19.12 -12.14 -17.38
CA GLU A 82 -18.72 -11.68 -18.71
C GLU A 82 -17.21 -11.78 -18.97
N SER A 83 -16.40 -12.05 -17.93
CA SER A 83 -14.97 -12.27 -18.07
C SER A 83 -14.67 -13.57 -18.82
N SER A 84 -13.70 -13.50 -19.73
CA SER A 84 -13.26 -14.67 -20.48
C SER A 84 -12.56 -15.70 -19.55
N GLU A 85 -12.50 -16.96 -20.01
CA GLU A 85 -11.79 -18.01 -19.28
C GLU A 85 -10.29 -17.67 -19.11
N SER A 86 -9.68 -17.02 -20.11
CA SER A 86 -8.30 -16.53 -20.02
C SER A 86 -8.14 -15.46 -18.94
N ASP A 87 -9.06 -14.49 -18.89
CA ASP A 87 -9.01 -13.43 -17.87
C ASP A 87 -9.15 -13.98 -16.46
N LYS A 88 -10.00 -15.00 -16.28
CA LYS A 88 -10.17 -15.69 -14.99
C LYS A 88 -8.93 -16.47 -14.58
N GLN A 89 -8.25 -17.13 -15.52
CA GLN A 89 -6.98 -17.82 -15.24
C GLN A 89 -5.87 -16.82 -14.86
N ASP A 90 -5.77 -15.69 -15.57
CA ASP A 90 -4.80 -14.66 -15.25
C ASP A 90 -5.10 -13.99 -13.89
N ALA A 91 -6.36 -13.78 -13.57
CA ALA A 91 -6.80 -13.30 -12.28
C ALA A 91 -6.44 -14.26 -11.14
N LEU A 92 -6.63 -15.56 -11.35
CA LEU A 92 -6.25 -16.59 -10.37
C LEU A 92 -4.74 -16.58 -10.11
N ALA A 93 -3.93 -16.59 -11.17
CA ALA A 93 -2.47 -16.51 -11.05
C ALA A 93 -2.00 -15.23 -10.35
N THR A 94 -2.72 -14.13 -10.60
CA THR A 94 -2.47 -12.84 -9.93
C THR A 94 -2.77 -12.93 -8.44
N ILE A 95 -3.90 -13.54 -8.04
CA ILE A 95 -4.27 -13.72 -6.64
C ILE A 95 -3.21 -14.57 -5.92
N GLU A 96 -2.83 -15.71 -6.48
CA GLU A 96 -1.82 -16.60 -5.89
C GLU A 96 -0.48 -15.87 -5.68
N LYS A 97 -0.03 -15.10 -6.68
CA LYS A 97 1.19 -14.30 -6.59
C LYS A 97 1.10 -13.22 -5.49
N LEU A 98 -0.03 -12.51 -5.40
CA LEU A 98 -0.21 -11.45 -4.41
C LEU A 98 -0.34 -12.01 -2.99
N GLU A 99 -0.98 -13.17 -2.83
CA GLU A 99 -1.05 -13.85 -1.53
C GLU A 99 0.33 -14.35 -1.08
N GLN A 100 1.14 -14.87 -2.00
CA GLN A 100 2.54 -15.22 -1.73
C GLN A 100 3.38 -14.00 -1.32
N VAL A 101 3.23 -12.88 -2.03
CA VAL A 101 3.88 -11.60 -1.68
C VAL A 101 3.50 -11.16 -0.27
N LYS A 102 2.21 -11.23 0.07
CA LYS A 102 1.71 -10.88 1.41
C LYS A 102 2.35 -11.74 2.50
N GLU A 103 2.43 -13.04 2.28
CA GLU A 103 3.06 -13.96 3.22
C GLU A 103 4.55 -13.66 3.38
N GLN A 104 5.27 -13.44 2.28
CA GLN A 104 6.69 -13.08 2.30
C GLN A 104 6.94 -11.76 3.05
N GLN A 105 6.12 -10.73 2.82
CA GLN A 105 6.20 -9.47 3.56
C GLN A 105 6.05 -9.68 5.07
N GLN A 106 5.06 -10.47 5.49
CA GLN A 106 4.82 -10.76 6.91
C GLN A 106 5.98 -11.54 7.53
N GLN A 107 6.53 -12.53 6.82
CA GLN A 107 7.67 -13.31 7.29
C GLN A 107 8.92 -12.45 7.47
N ILE A 108 9.20 -11.54 6.52
CA ILE A 108 10.34 -10.61 6.63
C ILE A 108 10.13 -9.65 7.78
N GLN A 109 8.93 -9.05 7.88
CA GLN A 109 8.58 -8.13 8.96
C GLN A 109 8.82 -8.76 10.33
N THR A 110 8.32 -9.98 10.54
CA THR A 110 8.52 -10.73 11.79
C THR A 110 10.00 -10.97 12.08
N LYS A 111 10.78 -11.43 11.09
CA LYS A 111 12.21 -11.69 11.28
C LYS A 111 13.00 -10.43 11.61
N VAL A 112 12.65 -9.29 11.00
CA VAL A 112 13.31 -8.01 11.28
C VAL A 112 12.90 -7.48 12.65
N GLN A 113 11.66 -7.70 13.09
CA GLN A 113 11.20 -7.39 14.45
C GLN A 113 11.89 -8.26 15.50
N GLU A 114 12.15 -9.54 15.22
CA GLU A 114 12.92 -10.43 16.11
C GLU A 114 14.37 -9.95 16.30
N LEU A 115 14.93 -9.22 15.33
CA LEU A 115 16.24 -8.56 15.46
C LEU A 115 16.18 -7.26 16.28
N GLY A 116 14.98 -6.82 16.69
CA GLY A 116 14.74 -5.63 17.50
C GLY A 116 14.52 -4.35 16.70
N TYR A 117 14.30 -4.43 15.39
CA TYR A 117 14.09 -3.28 14.54
C TYR A 117 12.62 -3.06 14.21
N GLU A 118 12.13 -1.86 14.44
CA GLU A 118 10.84 -1.41 13.96
C GLU A 118 10.90 -1.22 12.45
N ASN A 119 9.97 -1.84 11.69
CA ASN A 119 10.09 -1.90 10.25
C ASN A 119 8.75 -1.95 9.52
N ALA A 120 8.77 -1.55 8.25
CA ALA A 120 7.73 -1.83 7.27
C ALA A 120 8.35 -2.49 6.04
N VAL A 121 7.67 -3.45 5.44
CA VAL A 121 8.15 -4.23 4.30
C VAL A 121 7.20 -4.11 3.13
N GLU A 122 7.72 -3.71 1.98
CA GLU A 122 7.01 -3.64 0.71
C GLU A 122 7.70 -4.52 -0.33
N ILE A 123 6.94 -5.38 -0.98
CA ILE A 123 7.40 -6.14 -2.16
C ILE A 123 6.56 -5.70 -3.36
N SER A 124 7.19 -5.01 -4.30
CA SER A 124 6.57 -4.59 -5.55
C SER A 124 7.61 -4.50 -6.68
N ASP A 125 7.17 -4.73 -7.89
CA ASP A 125 7.97 -4.54 -9.12
C ASP A 125 9.38 -5.19 -9.11
N GLY A 126 9.47 -6.37 -8.51
CA GLY A 126 10.75 -7.09 -8.40
C GLY A 126 11.70 -6.58 -7.31
N THR A 127 11.24 -5.64 -6.47
CA THR A 127 12.00 -5.07 -5.37
C THR A 127 11.35 -5.39 -4.03
N CYS A 128 12.14 -5.79 -3.05
CA CYS A 128 11.75 -5.91 -1.65
C CYS A 128 12.41 -4.77 -0.87
N ARG A 129 11.61 -3.76 -0.52
CA ARG A 129 12.04 -2.61 0.26
C ARG A 129 11.70 -2.81 1.72
N ILE A 130 12.69 -2.62 2.58
CA ILE A 130 12.56 -2.70 4.02
C ILE A 130 12.88 -1.32 4.59
N THR A 131 11.89 -0.66 5.18
CA THR A 131 12.06 0.63 5.83
C THR A 131 12.20 0.42 7.32
N LEU A 132 13.35 0.80 7.86
CA LEU A 132 13.65 0.75 9.30
C LEU A 132 13.35 2.10 9.93
N TYR A 133 12.81 2.07 11.14
CA TYR A 133 12.45 3.26 11.92
C TYR A 133 13.26 3.33 13.21
N ASN A 134 13.56 4.53 13.62
CA ASN A 134 14.17 4.80 14.93
C ASN A 134 15.47 4.03 15.21
N CYS A 135 16.24 3.73 14.18
CA CYS A 135 17.54 3.08 14.34
C CYS A 135 18.63 3.83 13.56
N GLU A 136 19.86 3.72 14.04
CA GLU A 136 21.01 4.29 13.37
C GLU A 136 21.37 3.52 12.10
N GLU A 137 21.70 4.26 11.04
CA GLU A 137 22.22 3.69 9.81
C GLU A 137 23.64 3.17 10.04
N ASN A 138 23.80 1.85 10.01
CA ASN A 138 25.10 1.22 10.06
C ASN A 138 25.15 -0.05 9.21
N LYS A 139 26.36 -0.46 8.84
CA LYS A 139 26.58 -1.63 7.97
C LYS A 139 26.14 -2.95 8.60
N ASP A 140 26.28 -3.08 9.91
CA ASP A 140 25.91 -4.33 10.60
C ASP A 140 24.40 -4.50 10.64
N THR A 141 23.65 -3.44 10.90
CA THR A 141 22.18 -3.42 10.81
C THR A 141 21.72 -3.79 9.40
N VAL A 142 22.27 -3.14 8.37
CA VAL A 142 21.93 -3.45 6.97
C VAL A 142 22.20 -4.93 6.66
N ASN A 143 23.36 -5.46 7.03
CA ASN A 143 23.72 -6.86 6.77
C ASN A 143 22.78 -7.83 7.47
N GLN A 144 22.42 -7.58 8.74
CA GLN A 144 21.50 -8.44 9.49
C GLN A 144 20.11 -8.47 8.85
N VAL A 145 19.57 -7.30 8.52
CA VAL A 145 18.26 -7.15 7.90
C VAL A 145 18.23 -7.78 6.50
N MET A 146 19.25 -7.52 5.68
CA MET A 146 19.36 -8.13 4.35
C MET A 146 19.45 -9.66 4.42
N ASN A 147 20.21 -10.21 5.36
CA ASN A 147 20.29 -11.67 5.54
C ASN A 147 18.95 -12.27 5.98
N ALA A 148 18.22 -11.59 6.88
CA ALA A 148 16.92 -12.03 7.32
C ALA A 148 15.90 -12.05 6.16
N ALA A 149 15.90 -11.00 5.34
CA ALA A 149 15.04 -10.89 4.17
C ALA A 149 15.42 -11.89 3.07
N TYR A 150 16.72 -12.04 2.79
CA TYR A 150 17.22 -13.00 1.79
C TYR A 150 16.81 -14.43 2.10
N GLY A 151 16.77 -14.81 3.37
CA GLY A 151 16.29 -16.12 3.81
C GLY A 151 14.84 -16.42 3.40
N VAL A 152 14.02 -15.38 3.13
CA VAL A 152 12.63 -15.51 2.70
C VAL A 152 12.50 -15.38 1.18
N VAL A 153 13.03 -14.31 0.60
CA VAL A 153 12.79 -13.99 -0.83
C VAL A 153 13.84 -14.55 -1.78
N LYS A 154 14.99 -14.95 -1.25
CA LYS A 154 16.14 -15.50 -2.02
C LYS A 154 16.56 -14.53 -3.14
N GLU A 155 16.71 -15.03 -4.37
CA GLU A 155 17.18 -14.25 -5.54
C GLU A 155 16.02 -13.64 -6.37
N ASN A 156 14.78 -13.77 -5.89
CA ASN A 156 13.63 -13.35 -6.68
C ASN A 156 13.41 -11.84 -6.70
N TYR A 157 14.00 -11.11 -5.75
CA TYR A 157 13.81 -9.67 -5.58
C TYR A 157 15.11 -8.95 -5.30
N LEU A 158 15.20 -7.71 -5.78
CA LEU A 158 16.25 -6.78 -5.35
C LEU A 158 15.93 -6.33 -3.92
N LEU A 159 16.89 -6.49 -3.01
CA LEU A 159 16.73 -6.05 -1.62
C LEU A 159 17.18 -4.59 -1.46
N GLU A 160 16.34 -3.78 -0.87
CA GLU A 160 16.61 -2.37 -0.56
C GLU A 160 16.29 -2.13 0.92
N VAL A 161 17.24 -1.54 1.65
CA VAL A 161 17.03 -1.13 3.05
C VAL A 161 17.11 0.39 3.13
N THR A 162 16.07 0.99 3.70
CA THR A 162 15.96 2.44 3.90
C THR A 162 15.79 2.74 5.38
N PHE A 163 16.24 3.91 5.82
CA PHE A 163 16.15 4.36 7.21
C PHE A 163 15.25 5.59 7.27
N LYS A 164 14.36 5.63 8.26
CA LYS A 164 13.56 6.79 8.62
C LYS A 164 13.77 7.12 10.09
N THR A 165 14.16 8.34 10.35
CA THR A 165 14.16 8.94 11.70
C THR A 165 12.88 9.73 11.85
N SER A 166 12.13 9.50 12.93
CA SER A 166 10.95 10.29 13.32
C SER A 166 11.37 11.66 13.80
#